data_00f12a84b78ada01959ea117499c6f64
#
_entry.id   00f12a84b78ada01959ea117499c6f64
#
_cell.length_a   1.000
_cell.length_b   1.000
_cell.length_c   1.000
_cell.angle_alpha   90.00
_cell.angle_beta   90.00
_cell.angle_gamma   90.00
#
_symmetry.space_group_name_H-M   'P 1'
#
loop_
_entity.id
_entity.type
_entity.pdbx_description
1 polymer ?
#
loop_
_entity_poly.entity_id
_entity_poly.type
_entity_poly.pdbx_seq_one_letter_code
_entity_poly.pdbx_strand_id
1 'polypeptide(L)'
;ETLTITILNRKGLEAAHFFCGCDMFRSLQKFSGEIINADGQSVRKIKKSELQKSEYSSSLSTDDYFYFYECNYPSLPFTVKYEWEVKCNNGLIGYPPFIPLADFNQGVEKATYRIELPAGQGCRYRELNTQGKGIQVKESTGANGQQVIKATASKLSPIIKEPFGPDFTELFPRVYFAPSAFKYDKSEGDMSNW
;
A
#
# COMPACT_ATOMS: atom_id res chain seq x y z
N GLU A 1 4.05 3.95 -6.04
CA GLU A 1 2.76 3.88 -5.34
C GLU A 1 2.11 5.26 -5.33
N THR A 2 0.78 5.30 -5.33
CA THR A 2 0.00 6.55 -5.25
C THR A 2 -1.16 6.34 -4.30
N LEU A 3 -1.37 7.29 -3.39
CA LEU A 3 -2.51 7.35 -2.48
C LEU A 3 -3.22 8.68 -2.66
N THR A 4 -4.54 8.67 -2.85
CA THR A 4 -5.40 9.85 -2.79
C THR A 4 -6.50 9.57 -1.80
N ILE A 5 -6.60 10.38 -0.76
CA ILE A 5 -7.59 10.21 0.29
C ILE A 5 -8.25 11.54 0.65
N THR A 6 -9.58 11.55 0.70
CA THR A 6 -10.37 12.71 1.11
C THR A 6 -10.80 12.55 2.56
N ILE A 7 -10.43 13.51 3.38
CA ILE A 7 -10.75 13.58 4.80
C ILE A 7 -12.05 14.37 4.96
N LEU A 8 -13.12 13.68 5.31
CA LEU A 8 -14.46 14.25 5.41
C LEU A 8 -14.76 14.84 6.78
N ASN A 9 -14.12 14.32 7.81
CA ASN A 9 -14.37 14.71 9.21
C ASN A 9 -13.12 14.46 10.08
N ARG A 10 -13.16 14.95 11.33
CA ARG A 10 -12.04 14.86 12.28
C ARG A 10 -11.59 13.44 12.61
N LYS A 11 -12.46 12.45 12.55
CA LYS A 11 -12.10 11.05 12.84
C LYS A 11 -11.19 10.45 11.77
N GLY A 12 -11.21 11.02 10.57
CA GLY A 12 -10.36 10.57 9.46
C GLY A 12 -9.00 11.26 9.38
N LEU A 13 -8.64 12.19 10.28
CA LEU A 13 -7.41 12.97 10.17
C LEU A 13 -6.14 12.13 10.17
N GLU A 14 -6.11 11.05 10.94
CA GLU A 14 -4.95 10.13 10.98
C GLU A 14 -4.67 9.49 9.62
N ALA A 15 -5.71 9.24 8.83
CA ALA A 15 -5.55 8.67 7.49
C ALA A 15 -4.86 9.64 6.50
N ALA A 16 -4.76 10.93 6.84
CA ALA A 16 -4.03 11.91 6.04
C ALA A 16 -2.50 11.85 6.25
N HIS A 17 -2.02 11.13 7.26
CA HIS A 17 -0.58 11.02 7.52
C HIS A 17 0.09 10.09 6.51
N PHE A 18 1.31 10.41 6.15
CA PHE A 18 2.15 9.53 5.33
C PHE A 18 3.07 8.71 6.21
N PHE A 19 3.23 7.44 5.87
CA PHE A 19 4.16 6.55 6.52
C PHE A 19 4.80 5.62 5.49
N CYS A 20 6.12 5.45 5.57
CA CYS A 20 6.86 4.52 4.72
C CYS A 20 7.96 3.82 5.52
N GLY A 21 7.78 2.54 5.79
CA GLY A 21 8.77 1.69 6.43
C GLY A 21 9.92 1.35 5.48
N CYS A 22 11.14 1.44 5.99
CA CYS A 22 12.37 1.12 5.30
C CYS A 22 13.24 0.20 6.17
N ASP A 23 14.18 -0.50 5.54
CA ASP A 23 15.15 -1.37 6.20
C ASP A 23 16.42 -1.46 5.32
N MET A 24 17.35 -2.35 5.65
CA MET A 24 18.56 -2.58 4.84
C MET A 24 18.27 -3.01 3.39
N PHE A 25 17.10 -3.59 3.13
CA PHE A 25 16.70 -4.05 1.78
C PHE A 25 15.76 -3.07 1.07
N ARG A 26 15.04 -2.22 1.82
CA ARG A 26 14.02 -1.30 1.28
C ARG A 26 14.38 0.14 1.55
N SER A 27 14.34 0.95 0.54
CA SER A 27 14.65 2.39 0.64
C SER A 27 13.67 3.24 -0.15
N LEU A 28 13.22 4.33 0.45
CA LEU A 28 12.39 5.35 -0.21
C LEU A 28 13.23 6.13 -1.22
N GLN A 29 12.93 6.00 -2.50
CA GLN A 29 13.66 6.67 -3.58
C GLN A 29 13.06 8.04 -3.88
N LYS A 30 11.76 8.07 -4.14
CA LYS A 30 11.03 9.29 -4.50
C LYS A 30 9.85 9.48 -3.58
N PHE A 31 9.49 10.72 -3.39
CA PHE A 31 8.27 11.12 -2.69
C PHE A 31 7.83 12.50 -3.16
N SER A 32 6.54 12.66 -3.34
CA SER A 32 5.86 13.94 -3.46
C SER A 32 4.50 13.86 -2.80
N GLY A 33 4.08 14.96 -2.18
CA GLY A 33 2.77 15.09 -1.57
C GLY A 33 2.09 16.39 -1.98
N GLU A 34 0.76 16.40 -1.89
CA GLU A 34 -0.07 17.56 -2.18
C GLU A 34 -1.29 17.58 -1.28
N ILE A 35 -1.63 18.76 -0.76
CA ILE A 35 -2.88 19.00 -0.03
C ILE A 35 -3.78 19.85 -0.94
N ILE A 36 -5.01 19.38 -1.10
CA ILE A 36 -6.03 19.99 -1.96
C ILE A 36 -7.22 20.36 -1.07
N ASN A 37 -7.68 21.60 -1.15
CA ASN A 37 -8.83 22.07 -0.37
C ASN A 37 -10.17 21.56 -0.93
N ALA A 38 -11.27 21.92 -0.27
CA ALA A 38 -12.62 21.56 -0.69
C ALA A 38 -13.00 22.03 -2.09
N ASP A 39 -12.40 23.13 -2.57
CA ASP A 39 -12.64 23.72 -3.90
C ASP A 39 -11.80 23.03 -5.00
N GLY A 40 -11.01 22.01 -4.65
CA GLY A 40 -10.14 21.31 -5.59
C GLY A 40 -8.83 22.04 -5.89
N GLN A 41 -8.48 23.09 -5.13
CA GLN A 41 -7.25 23.83 -5.33
C GLN A 41 -6.11 23.24 -4.53
N SER A 42 -4.94 23.12 -5.17
CA SER A 42 -3.68 22.75 -4.50
C SER A 42 -3.24 23.87 -3.56
N VAL A 43 -3.26 23.61 -2.26
CA VAL A 43 -2.90 24.60 -1.23
C VAL A 43 -1.50 24.38 -0.65
N ARG A 44 -0.94 23.17 -0.78
CA ARG A 44 0.41 22.86 -0.32
C ARG A 44 1.00 21.69 -1.11
N LYS A 45 2.25 21.83 -1.50
CA LYS A 45 3.08 20.73 -2.00
C LYS A 45 4.06 20.30 -0.90
N ILE A 46 4.27 19.00 -0.77
CA ILE A 46 5.13 18.39 0.25
C ILE A 46 6.26 17.68 -0.48
N LYS A 47 7.50 18.02 -0.11
CA LYS A 47 8.72 17.45 -0.70
C LYS A 47 9.27 16.33 0.18
N LYS A 48 10.07 15.44 -0.40
CA LYS A 48 10.78 14.38 0.36
C LYS A 48 11.62 14.94 1.51
N SER A 49 12.21 16.13 1.37
CA SER A 49 13.00 16.78 2.40
C SER A 49 12.20 17.24 3.63
N GLU A 50 10.86 17.25 3.55
CA GLU A 50 9.97 17.59 4.66
C GLU A 50 9.54 16.34 5.46
N LEU A 51 9.87 15.14 4.97
CA LEU A 51 9.63 13.91 5.71
C LEU A 51 10.56 13.83 6.91
N GLN A 52 10.01 13.48 8.05
CA GLN A 52 10.77 13.10 9.23
C GLN A 52 11.22 11.65 9.11
N LYS A 53 12.41 11.35 9.62
CA LYS A 53 12.94 9.98 9.69
C LYS A 53 13.08 9.60 11.15
N SER A 54 12.61 8.42 11.52
CA SER A 54 12.75 7.86 12.85
C SER A 54 13.06 6.37 12.80
N GLU A 55 13.65 5.85 13.86
CA GLU A 55 13.90 4.42 14.05
C GLU A 55 12.76 3.81 14.88
N TYR A 56 12.48 2.52 14.67
CA TYR A 56 11.44 1.83 15.44
C TYR A 56 11.79 1.64 16.90
N SER A 57 13.08 1.56 17.23
CA SER A 57 13.54 1.42 18.60
C SER A 57 14.91 2.04 18.78
N SER A 58 15.06 2.84 19.84
CA SER A 58 16.34 3.38 20.25
C SER A 58 17.16 2.40 21.11
N SER A 59 16.55 1.30 21.57
CA SER A 59 17.16 0.33 22.49
C SER A 59 17.53 -1.00 21.82
N LEU A 60 17.02 -1.27 20.63
CA LEU A 60 17.36 -2.43 19.83
C LEU A 60 18.12 -1.96 18.59
N SER A 61 19.28 -2.57 18.34
CA SER A 61 20.02 -2.36 17.09
C SER A 61 19.25 -3.04 15.97
N THR A 62 18.32 -2.32 15.35
CA THR A 62 17.60 -2.75 14.15
C THR A 62 17.97 -1.81 13.02
N ASP A 63 18.04 -2.35 11.81
CA ASP A 63 18.25 -1.53 10.60
C ASP A 63 16.93 -0.90 10.11
N ASP A 64 15.84 -1.13 10.86
CA ASP A 64 14.51 -0.68 10.50
C ASP A 64 14.31 0.78 10.88
N TYR A 65 13.85 1.55 9.93
CA TYR A 65 13.50 2.95 10.10
C TYR A 65 12.28 3.29 9.25
N PHE A 66 11.70 4.46 9.49
CA PHE A 66 10.57 4.91 8.70
C PHE A 66 10.63 6.40 8.41
N TYR A 67 10.05 6.77 7.28
CA TYR A 67 9.73 8.14 6.95
C TYR A 67 8.26 8.39 7.25
N PHE A 68 7.97 9.58 7.81
CA PHE A 68 6.60 9.99 8.07
C PHE A 68 6.40 11.49 7.83
N TYR A 69 5.15 11.84 7.58
CA TYR A 69 4.70 13.22 7.50
C TYR A 69 3.35 13.35 8.19
N GLU A 70 3.27 14.20 9.20
CA GLU A 70 2.03 14.52 9.90
C GLU A 70 1.29 15.62 9.15
N CYS A 71 0.17 15.28 8.53
CA CYS A 71 -0.66 16.23 7.83
C CYS A 71 -1.59 16.94 8.81
N ASN A 72 -1.28 18.21 9.09
CA ASN A 72 -2.05 19.09 9.97
C ASN A 72 -2.73 20.21 9.16
N TYR A 73 -3.76 19.88 8.37
CA TYR A 73 -4.55 20.86 7.64
C TYR A 73 -5.83 21.20 8.41
N PRO A 74 -6.13 22.51 8.67
CA PRO A 74 -7.16 22.89 9.65
C PRO A 74 -8.59 22.80 9.12
N SER A 75 -8.79 22.83 7.80
CA SER A 75 -10.13 22.93 7.18
C SER A 75 -10.58 21.58 6.62
N LEU A 76 -11.83 21.25 6.81
CA LEU A 76 -12.48 20.04 6.31
C LEU A 76 -13.62 20.41 5.34
N PRO A 77 -13.91 19.61 4.32
CA PRO A 77 -13.11 18.48 3.87
C PRO A 77 -11.85 18.93 3.13
N PHE A 78 -10.85 18.04 3.07
CA PHE A 78 -9.66 18.23 2.23
C PHE A 78 -9.18 16.89 1.68
N THR A 79 -8.36 16.94 0.65
CA THR A 79 -7.77 15.74 0.05
C THR A 79 -6.25 15.80 0.15
N VAL A 80 -5.63 14.70 0.52
CA VAL A 80 -4.18 14.50 0.37
C VAL A 80 -3.91 13.57 -0.79
N LYS A 81 -2.85 13.87 -1.53
CA LYS A 81 -2.32 13.00 -2.57
C LYS A 81 -0.85 12.77 -2.30
N TYR A 82 -0.44 11.50 -2.21
CA TYR A 82 0.96 11.08 -2.07
C TYR A 82 1.35 10.19 -3.24
N GLU A 83 2.55 10.42 -3.75
CA GLU A 83 3.20 9.56 -4.74
C GLU A 83 4.60 9.22 -4.22
N TRP A 84 4.96 7.94 -4.22
CA TRP A 84 6.29 7.52 -3.76
C TRP A 84 6.77 6.27 -4.48
N GLU A 85 8.08 6.09 -4.43
CA GLU A 85 8.77 4.93 -5.00
C GLU A 85 9.69 4.32 -3.95
N VAL A 86 9.53 3.04 -3.71
CA VAL A 86 10.38 2.23 -2.83
C VAL A 86 11.16 1.25 -3.69
N LYS A 87 12.47 1.19 -3.49
CA LYS A 87 13.35 0.20 -4.11
C LYS A 87 13.63 -0.92 -3.12
N CYS A 88 13.43 -2.16 -3.54
CA CYS A 88 13.79 -3.36 -2.80
C CYS A 88 14.98 -4.05 -3.46
N ASN A 89 16.01 -4.38 -2.67
CA ASN A 89 17.22 -5.06 -3.14
C ASN A 89 17.41 -6.34 -2.34
N ASN A 90 17.28 -7.51 -2.97
CA ASN A 90 17.57 -8.82 -2.37
C ASN A 90 16.85 -9.15 -1.05
N GLY A 91 15.74 -8.48 -0.75
CA GLY A 91 14.99 -8.67 0.48
C GLY A 91 13.51 -8.96 0.24
N LEU A 92 13.14 -9.41 -0.95
CA LEU A 92 11.76 -9.64 -1.31
C LEU A 92 11.46 -11.15 -1.30
N ILE A 93 10.87 -11.63 -0.21
CA ILE A 93 10.36 -13.00 -0.10
C ILE A 93 8.96 -13.11 -0.74
N GLY A 94 8.15 -12.05 -0.64
CA GLY A 94 6.81 -11.98 -1.20
C GLY A 94 6.47 -10.57 -1.64
N TYR A 95 5.46 -10.44 -2.49
CA TYR A 95 4.96 -9.12 -2.87
C TYR A 95 4.02 -8.57 -1.80
N PRO A 96 3.98 -7.24 -1.59
CA PRO A 96 2.97 -6.64 -0.72
C PRO A 96 1.57 -7.13 -1.11
N PRO A 97 0.71 -7.45 -0.13
CA PRO A 97 -0.67 -7.84 -0.44
C PRO A 97 -1.47 -6.65 -0.97
N PHE A 98 -2.43 -6.92 -1.84
CA PHE A 98 -3.43 -5.94 -2.20
C PHE A 98 -4.55 -5.93 -1.16
N ILE A 99 -4.57 -4.91 -0.32
CA ILE A 99 -5.58 -4.67 0.72
C ILE A 99 -6.20 -3.30 0.42
N PRO A 100 -7.28 -3.24 -0.38
CA PRO A 100 -7.84 -1.97 -0.82
C PRO A 100 -8.47 -1.14 0.30
N LEU A 101 -9.03 -1.78 1.34
CA LEU A 101 -9.51 -1.11 2.55
C LEU A 101 -8.38 -1.09 3.57
N ALA A 102 -7.85 0.09 3.88
CA ALA A 102 -6.73 0.24 4.82
C ALA A 102 -7.17 0.19 6.29
N ASP A 103 -8.40 0.66 6.59
CA ASP A 103 -8.93 0.70 7.96
C ASP A 103 -10.47 0.69 7.93
N PHE A 104 -11.07 0.52 9.13
CA PHE A 104 -12.50 0.70 9.35
C PHE A 104 -12.95 2.14 9.06
N ASN A 105 -14.22 2.30 8.73
CA ASN A 105 -14.86 3.60 8.43
C ASN A 105 -14.27 4.34 7.22
N GLN A 106 -13.50 3.65 6.38
CA GLN A 106 -12.96 4.17 5.13
C GLN A 106 -13.64 3.47 3.95
N GLY A 107 -14.12 4.25 2.98
CA GLY A 107 -14.60 3.73 1.70
C GLY A 107 -13.52 3.87 0.64
N VAL A 108 -13.60 3.06 -0.42
CA VAL A 108 -12.65 3.11 -1.54
C VAL A 108 -13.40 3.29 -2.86
N GLU A 109 -13.15 4.38 -3.53
CA GLU A 109 -13.70 4.60 -4.87
C GLU A 109 -13.03 3.70 -5.90
N LYS A 110 -11.70 3.64 -5.86
CA LYS A 110 -10.89 2.83 -6.77
C LYS A 110 -9.54 2.50 -6.15
N ALA A 111 -9.15 1.24 -6.23
CA ALA A 111 -7.80 0.80 -5.95
C ALA A 111 -7.30 -0.10 -7.10
N THR A 112 -6.00 -0.02 -7.38
CA THR A 112 -5.36 -0.85 -8.40
C THR A 112 -4.00 -1.29 -7.88
N TYR A 113 -3.70 -2.56 -8.04
CA TYR A 113 -2.40 -3.15 -7.78
C TYR A 113 -1.94 -3.90 -9.03
N ARG A 114 -0.68 -3.73 -9.40
CA ARG A 114 -0.12 -4.36 -10.59
C ARG A 114 1.25 -4.95 -10.29
N ILE A 115 1.45 -6.19 -10.67
CA ILE A 115 2.72 -6.89 -10.66
C ILE A 115 3.11 -7.16 -12.12
N GLU A 116 4.33 -6.85 -12.47
CA GLU A 116 4.93 -7.18 -13.76
C GLU A 116 6.20 -8.00 -13.49
N LEU A 117 6.25 -9.18 -14.05
CA LEU A 117 7.36 -10.11 -13.88
C LEU A 117 8.04 -10.38 -15.21
N PRO A 118 9.38 -10.45 -15.25
CA PRO A 118 10.10 -10.90 -16.43
C PRO A 118 9.62 -12.27 -16.90
N ALA A 119 9.79 -12.55 -18.19
CA ALA A 119 9.49 -13.88 -18.74
C ALA A 119 10.26 -14.97 -17.97
N GLY A 120 9.57 -16.07 -17.67
CA GLY A 120 10.13 -17.19 -16.92
C GLY A 120 10.04 -17.05 -15.38
N GLN A 121 9.66 -15.89 -14.87
CA GLN A 121 9.30 -15.73 -13.46
C GLN A 121 7.80 -15.86 -13.29
N GLY A 122 7.37 -16.61 -12.29
CA GLY A 122 5.96 -16.82 -11.98
C GLY A 122 5.56 -16.19 -10.65
N CYS A 123 4.29 -15.83 -10.56
CA CYS A 123 3.66 -15.40 -9.32
C CYS A 123 2.28 -16.05 -9.22
N ARG A 124 1.96 -16.56 -8.05
CA ARG A 124 0.63 -17.07 -7.69
C ARG A 124 -0.08 -16.07 -6.82
N TYR A 125 -1.39 -16.14 -6.77
CA TYR A 125 -2.15 -15.31 -5.85
C TYR A 125 -3.26 -16.10 -5.16
N ARG A 126 -3.67 -15.61 -4.02
CA ARG A 126 -4.80 -16.14 -3.23
C ARG A 126 -5.69 -15.00 -2.78
N GLU A 127 -6.97 -15.14 -3.08
CA GLU A 127 -8.01 -14.19 -2.71
C GLU A 127 -8.66 -14.61 -1.39
N LEU A 128 -8.88 -13.65 -0.49
CA LEU A 128 -9.61 -13.83 0.76
C LEU A 128 -10.64 -12.71 0.90
N ASN A 129 -11.85 -13.07 1.28
CA ASN A 129 -12.98 -12.15 1.52
C ASN A 129 -13.33 -11.25 0.32
N THR A 130 -13.02 -11.67 -0.92
CA THR A 130 -13.21 -10.86 -2.12
C THR A 130 -14.56 -11.04 -2.79
N GLN A 131 -15.26 -12.16 -2.50
CA GLN A 131 -16.52 -12.50 -3.14
C GLN A 131 -17.59 -11.44 -2.93
N GLY A 132 -18.23 -11.00 -4.02
CA GLY A 132 -19.29 -9.99 -3.97
C GLY A 132 -18.84 -8.56 -3.63
N LYS A 133 -17.54 -8.31 -3.46
CA LYS A 133 -17.01 -7.02 -3.03
C LYS A 133 -16.37 -6.17 -4.13
N GLY A 134 -16.71 -6.41 -5.41
CA GLY A 134 -16.21 -5.56 -6.50
C GLY A 134 -14.70 -5.65 -6.73
N ILE A 135 -14.07 -6.73 -6.29
CA ILE A 135 -12.65 -7.01 -6.50
C ILE A 135 -12.49 -7.96 -7.68
N GLN A 136 -11.53 -7.68 -8.53
CA GLN A 136 -11.19 -8.51 -9.68
C GLN A 136 -9.69 -8.67 -9.77
N VAL A 137 -9.24 -9.89 -10.00
CA VAL A 137 -7.85 -10.19 -10.34
C VAL A 137 -7.81 -10.71 -11.77
N LYS A 138 -6.95 -10.12 -12.59
CA LYS A 138 -6.75 -10.52 -13.99
C LYS A 138 -5.28 -10.79 -14.22
N GLU A 139 -5.01 -11.88 -14.91
CA GLU A 139 -3.69 -12.24 -15.38
C GLU A 139 -3.63 -12.10 -16.91
N SER A 140 -2.51 -11.63 -17.41
CA SER A 140 -2.25 -11.46 -18.84
C SER A 140 -0.76 -11.60 -19.12
N THR A 141 -0.43 -11.85 -20.39
CA THR A 141 0.96 -11.87 -20.88
C THR A 141 1.25 -10.57 -21.59
N GLY A 142 2.31 -9.89 -21.18
CA GLY A 142 2.80 -8.68 -21.83
C GLY A 142 3.55 -8.97 -23.13
N ALA A 143 3.95 -7.89 -23.84
CA ALA A 143 4.53 -7.97 -25.18
C ALA A 143 5.81 -8.83 -25.28
N ASN A 144 6.58 -8.95 -24.22
CA ASN A 144 7.85 -9.69 -24.17
C ASN A 144 7.74 -11.00 -23.36
N GLY A 145 6.54 -11.60 -23.26
CA GLY A 145 6.32 -12.80 -22.45
C GLY A 145 6.31 -12.53 -20.94
N GLN A 146 6.19 -11.29 -20.52
CA GLN A 146 6.07 -10.89 -19.13
C GLN A 146 4.73 -11.36 -18.54
N GLN A 147 4.73 -11.92 -17.36
CA GLN A 147 3.50 -12.11 -16.60
C GLN A 147 3.04 -10.78 -16.01
N VAL A 148 1.80 -10.40 -16.22
CA VAL A 148 1.18 -9.21 -15.64
C VAL A 148 -0.04 -9.64 -14.84
N ILE A 149 -0.02 -9.39 -13.53
CA ILE A 149 -1.16 -9.62 -12.65
C ILE A 149 -1.69 -8.26 -12.23
N LYS A 150 -2.99 -8.03 -12.42
CA LYS A 150 -3.66 -6.78 -12.05
C LYS A 150 -4.85 -7.08 -11.14
N ALA A 151 -4.77 -6.61 -9.90
CA ALA A 151 -5.89 -6.61 -8.97
C ALA A 151 -6.53 -5.21 -8.95
N THR A 152 -7.85 -5.15 -8.96
CA THR A 152 -8.62 -3.90 -8.92
C THR A 152 -9.77 -4.02 -7.95
N ALA A 153 -10.08 -2.93 -7.28
CA ALA A 153 -11.26 -2.78 -6.45
C ALA A 153 -11.96 -1.47 -6.80
N SER A 154 -13.27 -1.44 -6.72
CA SER A 154 -14.05 -0.22 -6.98
C SER A 154 -15.30 -0.17 -6.13
N LYS A 155 -15.64 1.05 -5.67
CA LYS A 155 -16.86 1.36 -4.92
C LYS A 155 -17.04 0.47 -3.68
N LEU A 156 -15.95 0.30 -2.90
CA LEU A 156 -16.04 -0.43 -1.64
C LEU A 156 -16.66 0.46 -0.57
N SER A 157 -17.76 0.01 -0.01
CA SER A 157 -18.38 0.68 1.13
C SER A 157 -17.52 0.54 2.39
N PRO A 158 -17.54 1.53 3.29
CA PRO A 158 -16.87 1.42 4.57
C PRO A 158 -17.37 0.21 5.37
N ILE A 159 -16.46 -0.49 6.01
CA ILE A 159 -16.80 -1.47 7.05
C ILE A 159 -16.76 -0.72 8.37
N ILE A 160 -17.87 -0.75 9.10
CA ILE A 160 -17.99 -0.08 10.39
C ILE A 160 -17.42 -0.99 11.48
N LYS A 161 -16.57 -0.43 12.32
CA LYS A 161 -16.05 -1.17 13.48
C LYS A 161 -17.14 -1.33 14.53
N GLU A 162 -17.46 -2.56 14.86
CA GLU A 162 -18.41 -2.90 15.93
C GLU A 162 -17.64 -3.26 17.20
N PRO A 163 -18.13 -2.86 18.39
CA PRO A 163 -17.56 -3.34 19.66
C PRO A 163 -17.65 -4.87 19.71
N PHE A 164 -16.54 -5.53 20.03
CA PHE A 164 -16.44 -7.00 20.07
C PHE A 164 -16.72 -7.72 18.73
N GLY A 165 -16.77 -6.97 17.63
CA GLY A 165 -16.90 -7.53 16.29
C GLY A 165 -15.64 -8.26 15.81
N PRO A 166 -15.72 -8.94 14.67
CA PRO A 166 -14.58 -9.65 14.08
C PRO A 166 -13.40 -8.72 13.77
N ASP A 167 -12.21 -9.29 13.76
CA ASP A 167 -10.98 -8.58 13.39
C ASP A 167 -10.98 -8.20 11.89
N PHE A 168 -10.20 -7.17 11.55
CA PHE A 168 -10.05 -6.74 10.15
C PHE A 168 -9.54 -7.86 9.25
N THR A 169 -8.77 -8.81 9.79
CA THR A 169 -8.25 -9.96 9.05
C THR A 169 -9.35 -10.91 8.59
N GLU A 170 -10.48 -10.93 9.27
CA GLU A 170 -11.64 -11.74 8.91
C GLU A 170 -12.59 -11.02 7.95
N LEU A 171 -12.62 -9.69 7.99
CA LEU A 171 -13.61 -8.88 7.28
C LEU A 171 -13.09 -8.28 5.98
N PHE A 172 -11.83 -7.82 5.98
CA PHE A 172 -11.32 -7.03 4.87
C PHE A 172 -10.94 -7.90 3.69
N PRO A 173 -11.33 -7.50 2.47
CA PRO A 173 -10.92 -8.18 1.26
C PRO A 173 -9.42 -7.99 1.02
N ARG A 174 -8.75 -9.06 0.63
CA ARG A 174 -7.32 -9.04 0.36
C ARG A 174 -6.91 -10.05 -0.69
N VAL A 175 -5.82 -9.74 -1.40
CA VAL A 175 -5.18 -10.65 -2.33
C VAL A 175 -3.71 -10.76 -1.94
N TYR A 176 -3.25 -11.96 -1.65
CA TYR A 176 -1.85 -12.27 -1.39
C TYR A 176 -1.18 -12.72 -2.67
N PHE A 177 0.09 -12.38 -2.82
CA PHE A 177 0.91 -12.73 -3.97
C PHE A 177 2.20 -13.41 -3.52
N ALA A 178 2.51 -14.55 -4.12
CA ALA A 178 3.71 -15.32 -3.83
C ALA A 178 4.51 -15.54 -5.11
N PRO A 179 5.77 -15.06 -5.21
CA PRO A 179 6.63 -15.37 -6.33
C PRO A 179 6.95 -16.87 -6.37
N SER A 180 7.26 -17.40 -7.56
CA SER A 180 7.71 -18.79 -7.69
C SER A 180 9.10 -19.00 -7.11
N ALA A 181 9.93 -17.96 -7.12
CA ALA A 181 11.26 -17.95 -6.54
C ALA A 181 11.50 -16.63 -5.81
N PHE A 182 12.32 -16.67 -4.79
CA PHE A 182 12.68 -15.48 -4.02
C PHE A 182 14.17 -15.40 -3.77
N LYS A 183 14.64 -14.19 -3.48
CA LYS A 183 15.99 -13.93 -3.04
C LYS A 183 15.94 -13.06 -1.78
N TYR A 184 16.57 -13.56 -0.72
CA TYR A 184 16.69 -12.85 0.55
C TYR A 184 18.13 -12.85 1.01
N ASP A 185 18.76 -11.69 1.03
CA ASP A 185 20.19 -11.48 1.23
C ASP A 185 21.01 -12.36 0.26
N LYS A 186 21.71 -13.36 0.79
CA LYS A 186 22.53 -14.31 0.04
C LYS A 186 21.81 -15.63 -0.26
N SER A 187 20.60 -15.79 0.27
CA SER A 187 19.82 -17.02 0.12
C SER A 187 18.83 -16.90 -1.02
N GLU A 188 18.70 -17.94 -1.80
CA GLU A 188 17.72 -18.09 -2.87
C GLU A 188 16.85 -19.31 -2.56
N GLY A 189 15.57 -19.23 -2.90
CA GLY A 189 14.63 -20.31 -2.66
C GLY A 189 13.52 -20.35 -3.69
N ASP A 190 12.83 -21.46 -3.71
CA ASP A 190 11.66 -21.73 -4.55
C ASP A 190 10.41 -21.83 -3.67
N MET A 191 9.32 -21.27 -4.17
CA MET A 191 7.98 -21.34 -3.57
C MET A 191 7.01 -21.99 -4.55
N SER A 192 7.15 -23.28 -4.81
CA SER A 192 6.33 -24.04 -5.76
C SER A 192 4.90 -24.30 -5.24
N ASN A 193 4.68 -24.27 -3.93
CA ASN A 193 3.36 -24.44 -3.30
C ASN A 193 3.19 -23.47 -2.10
N TRP A 194 1.99 -23.48 -1.49
CA TRP A 194 1.67 -22.63 -0.32
C TRP A 194 2.08 -23.31 0.97
#